data_da0fdaa188c12f5442874f8682380012
#
_entry.id   da0fdaa188c12f5442874f8682380012
#
_cell.length_a   1.000
_cell.length_b   1.000
_cell.length_c   1.000
_cell.angle_alpha   90.00
_cell.angle_beta   90.00
_cell.angle_gamma   90.00
#
_symmetry.space_group_name_H-M   'P 1'
#
loop_
_entity.id
_entity.type
_entity.pdbx_description
1 polymer ?
#
loop_
_entity_poly.entity_id
_entity_poly.type
_entity_poly.pdbx_seq_one_letter_code
_entity_poly.pdbx_strand_id
1 'polypeptide(L)'
;MRAIQFITHTTDSIGYVEGARLALEGGCKWVQLRMKDATDDEVRNAAAEIQPLCKEHEAVFLLDDRVELAKELHADGVHLGKNDMPVDEARRILGEEYIIGGTANTFEDIERLARQGADYIGCGPFRFTTTKKNLAPVLGIDGYREIIEKMSKAGI
;
A
#
# COMPACT_ATOMS: atom_id res chain seq x y z
N MET A 1 -4.49 15.05 -6.22
CA MET A 1 -4.57 13.57 -6.30
C MET A 1 -3.18 13.05 -6.59
N ARG A 2 -2.68 12.09 -5.81
CA ARG A 2 -1.38 11.45 -6.07
C ARG A 2 -1.59 10.39 -7.14
N ALA A 3 -0.93 10.55 -8.30
CA ALA A 3 -1.21 9.69 -9.47
C ALA A 3 -0.50 8.33 -9.41
N ILE A 4 0.61 8.21 -8.65
CA ILE A 4 1.43 6.99 -8.61
C ILE A 4 1.84 6.69 -7.17
N GLN A 5 1.63 5.46 -6.72
CA GLN A 5 2.21 4.89 -5.50
C GLN A 5 3.37 3.97 -5.89
N PHE A 6 4.55 4.26 -5.39
CA PHE A 6 5.70 3.36 -5.52
C PHE A 6 5.72 2.38 -4.35
N ILE A 7 5.64 1.08 -4.65
CA ILE A 7 5.75 0.00 -3.66
C ILE A 7 7.17 -0.56 -3.77
N THR A 8 7.92 -0.48 -2.68
CA THR A 8 9.32 -0.91 -2.70
C THR A 8 9.46 -2.42 -2.90
N HIS A 9 10.46 -2.81 -3.62
CA HIS A 9 10.95 -4.19 -3.74
C HIS A 9 12.43 -4.18 -4.11
N THR A 10 13.09 -5.30 -3.95
CA THR A 10 14.50 -5.45 -4.32
C THR A 10 14.65 -6.09 -5.69
N THR A 11 15.72 -5.71 -6.37
CA THR A 11 16.24 -6.37 -7.56
C THR A 11 17.68 -6.78 -7.31
N ASP A 12 18.33 -7.41 -8.27
CA ASP A 12 19.77 -7.79 -8.14
C ASP A 12 20.70 -6.58 -7.93
N SER A 13 20.28 -5.38 -8.30
CA SER A 13 21.09 -4.16 -8.26
C SER A 13 20.51 -3.02 -7.43
N ILE A 14 19.26 -3.08 -7.01
CA ILE A 14 18.56 -1.99 -6.32
C ILE A 14 17.90 -2.53 -5.06
N GLY A 15 18.27 -1.98 -3.91
CA GLY A 15 17.64 -2.26 -2.61
C GLY A 15 16.41 -1.37 -2.35
N TYR A 16 15.75 -1.58 -1.21
CA TYR A 16 14.52 -0.86 -0.82
C TYR A 16 14.74 0.66 -0.73
N VAL A 17 15.79 1.10 -0.04
CA VAL A 17 16.11 2.53 0.17
C VAL A 17 16.45 3.20 -1.16
N GLU A 18 17.33 2.58 -1.94
CA GLU A 18 17.73 3.11 -3.25
C GLU A 18 16.55 3.19 -4.22
N GLY A 19 15.67 2.17 -4.25
CA GLY A 19 14.46 2.20 -5.06
C GLY A 19 13.51 3.34 -4.67
N ALA A 20 13.33 3.57 -3.36
CA ALA A 20 12.53 4.68 -2.86
C ALA A 20 13.15 6.03 -3.25
N ARG A 21 14.46 6.21 -3.08
CA ARG A 21 15.19 7.41 -3.47
C ARG A 21 15.00 7.75 -4.96
N LEU A 22 15.24 6.78 -5.83
CA LEU A 22 15.08 6.96 -7.27
C LEU A 22 13.63 7.31 -7.67
N ALA A 23 12.64 6.69 -7.02
CA ALA A 23 11.24 7.01 -7.26
C ALA A 23 10.89 8.44 -6.86
N LEU A 24 11.39 8.90 -5.70
CA LEU A 24 11.19 10.25 -5.19
C LEU A 24 11.86 11.30 -6.09
N GLU A 25 13.11 11.08 -6.49
CA GLU A 25 13.84 11.92 -7.46
C GLU A 25 13.12 11.98 -8.82
N GLY A 26 12.46 10.89 -9.23
CA GLY A 26 11.59 10.82 -10.41
C GLY A 26 10.24 11.54 -10.23
N GLY A 27 9.99 12.17 -9.08
CA GLY A 27 8.78 12.95 -8.80
C GLY A 27 7.64 12.14 -8.18
N CYS A 28 7.86 10.89 -7.75
CA CYS A 28 6.86 10.14 -7.00
C CYS A 28 6.57 10.83 -5.66
N LYS A 29 5.30 10.93 -5.29
CA LYS A 29 4.85 11.58 -4.05
C LYS A 29 4.16 10.61 -3.08
N TRP A 30 4.32 9.31 -3.30
CA TRP A 30 3.66 8.31 -2.49
C TRP A 30 4.49 7.02 -2.47
N VAL A 31 5.12 6.72 -1.36
CA VAL A 31 5.99 5.54 -1.18
C VAL A 31 5.37 4.59 -0.16
N GLN A 32 5.33 3.32 -0.50
CA GLN A 32 4.97 2.22 0.41
C GLN A 32 6.20 1.35 0.63
N LEU A 33 6.72 1.31 1.86
CA LEU A 33 7.79 0.40 2.24
C LEU A 33 7.21 -1.00 2.47
N ARG A 34 7.54 -1.92 1.56
CA ARG A 34 7.07 -3.30 1.60
C ARG A 34 8.25 -4.27 1.70
N MET A 35 8.40 -4.89 2.87
CA MET A 35 9.46 -5.84 3.22
C MET A 35 8.83 -7.07 3.92
N LYS A 36 8.11 -7.88 3.16
CA LYS A 36 7.26 -8.99 3.68
C LYS A 36 7.99 -10.00 4.57
N ASP A 37 9.20 -10.38 4.19
CA ASP A 37 9.97 -11.42 4.85
C ASP A 37 10.99 -10.84 5.86
N ALA A 38 11.00 -9.50 6.09
CA ALA A 38 11.92 -8.82 6.98
C ALA A 38 11.43 -8.78 8.43
N THR A 39 12.37 -8.71 9.35
CA THR A 39 12.09 -8.42 10.77
C THR A 39 11.65 -6.96 10.95
N ASP A 40 11.00 -6.66 12.07
CA ASP A 40 10.63 -5.28 12.38
C ASP A 40 11.85 -4.36 12.51
N ASP A 41 12.99 -4.87 13.01
CA ASP A 41 14.23 -4.10 13.10
C ASP A 41 14.80 -3.74 11.72
N GLU A 42 14.74 -4.65 10.77
CA GLU A 42 15.13 -4.36 9.37
C GLU A 42 14.20 -3.32 8.74
N VAL A 43 12.89 -3.39 9.02
CA VAL A 43 11.93 -2.38 8.54
C VAL A 43 12.19 -1.04 9.21
N ARG A 44 12.48 -0.98 10.53
CA ARG A 44 12.87 0.25 11.24
C ARG A 44 14.08 0.90 10.60
N ASN A 45 15.11 0.12 10.32
CA ASN A 45 16.34 0.62 9.69
C ASN A 45 16.07 1.22 8.30
N ALA A 46 15.32 0.52 7.45
CA ALA A 46 14.94 1.03 6.13
C ALA A 46 14.04 2.27 6.23
N ALA A 47 13.08 2.29 7.15
CA ALA A 47 12.21 3.43 7.38
C ALA A 47 12.99 4.67 7.85
N ALA A 48 13.99 4.50 8.72
CA ALA A 48 14.83 5.59 9.20
C ALA A 48 15.59 6.30 8.07
N GLU A 49 15.87 5.61 6.97
CA GLU A 49 16.49 6.19 5.78
C GLU A 49 15.45 6.77 4.80
N ILE A 50 14.31 6.10 4.62
CA ILE A 50 13.29 6.49 3.60
C ILE A 50 12.41 7.64 4.08
N GLN A 51 12.02 7.69 5.35
CA GLN A 51 11.13 8.75 5.86
C GLN A 51 11.69 10.17 5.68
N PRO A 52 12.99 10.45 5.99
CA PRO A 52 13.58 11.76 5.72
C PRO A 52 13.51 12.14 4.24
N LEU A 53 13.76 11.18 3.33
CA LEU A 53 13.65 11.40 1.89
C LEU A 53 12.21 11.73 1.48
N CYS A 54 11.24 11.00 2.00
CA CYS A 54 9.82 11.29 1.75
C CYS A 54 9.46 12.71 2.23
N LYS A 55 9.92 13.11 3.42
CA LYS A 55 9.69 14.45 3.96
C LYS A 55 10.32 15.54 3.09
N GLU A 56 11.57 15.36 2.64
CA GLU A 56 12.27 16.29 1.75
C GLU A 56 11.52 16.48 0.42
N HIS A 57 10.97 15.40 -0.11
CA HIS A 57 10.20 15.40 -1.35
C HIS A 57 8.70 15.68 -1.18
N GLU A 58 8.22 16.04 0.02
CA GLU A 58 6.79 16.23 0.35
C GLU A 58 5.93 15.04 -0.10
N ALA A 59 6.44 13.83 0.09
CA ALA A 59 5.80 12.58 -0.28
C ALA A 59 5.22 11.87 0.94
N VAL A 60 4.13 11.14 0.75
CA VAL A 60 3.54 10.24 1.75
C VAL A 60 4.38 9.00 1.90
N PHE A 61 4.59 8.57 3.14
CA PHE A 61 5.25 7.35 3.52
C PHE A 61 4.32 6.38 4.23
N LEU A 62 4.08 5.21 3.63
CA LEU A 62 3.28 4.14 4.21
C LEU A 62 4.13 2.90 4.50
N LEU A 63 3.73 2.14 5.53
CA LEU A 63 4.20 0.78 5.73
C LEU A 63 3.24 -0.25 5.15
N ASP A 64 3.77 -1.39 4.70
CA ASP A 64 3.00 -2.57 4.32
C ASP A 64 2.75 -3.43 5.57
N ASP A 65 1.51 -3.81 5.84
CA ASP A 65 1.01 -4.73 6.87
C ASP A 65 1.19 -4.35 8.36
N ARG A 66 2.22 -3.64 8.74
CA ARG A 66 2.68 -3.47 10.14
C ARG A 66 2.05 -2.26 10.82
N VAL A 67 0.84 -2.44 11.35
CA VAL A 67 0.04 -1.36 11.97
C VAL A 67 0.74 -0.74 13.18
N GLU A 68 1.16 -1.57 14.14
CA GLU A 68 1.80 -1.08 15.37
C GLU A 68 3.14 -0.38 15.07
N LEU A 69 3.90 -0.92 14.13
CA LEU A 69 5.16 -0.32 13.72
C LEU A 69 4.95 1.02 12.99
N ALA A 70 3.89 1.14 12.19
CA ALA A 70 3.55 2.40 11.55
C ALA A 70 3.21 3.49 12.58
N LYS A 71 2.52 3.12 13.65
CA LYS A 71 2.25 4.03 14.78
C LYS A 71 3.53 4.42 15.52
N GLU A 72 4.38 3.46 15.83
CA GLU A 72 5.67 3.68 16.50
C GLU A 72 6.57 4.63 15.71
N LEU A 73 6.67 4.43 14.41
CA LEU A 73 7.52 5.21 13.50
C LEU A 73 6.89 6.52 13.04
N HIS A 74 5.66 6.81 13.43
CA HIS A 74 4.90 7.97 12.94
C HIS A 74 4.87 8.04 11.40
N ALA A 75 4.67 6.88 10.74
CA ALA A 75 4.42 6.85 9.31
C ALA A 75 3.09 7.55 8.98
N ASP A 76 2.88 7.98 7.74
CA ASP A 76 1.61 8.59 7.33
C ASP A 76 0.44 7.58 7.27
N GLY A 77 0.74 6.29 7.32
CA GLY A 77 -0.28 5.24 7.36
C GLY A 77 0.23 3.85 6.97
N VAL A 78 -0.70 2.98 6.61
CA VAL A 78 -0.45 1.58 6.27
C VAL A 78 -1.22 1.13 5.02
N HIS A 79 -0.72 0.07 4.38
CA HIS A 79 -1.47 -0.71 3.40
C HIS A 79 -1.65 -2.14 3.89
N LEU A 80 -2.87 -2.64 3.90
CA LEU A 80 -3.24 -3.94 4.46
C LEU A 80 -3.67 -4.92 3.36
N GLY A 81 -3.09 -6.09 3.36
CA GLY A 81 -3.49 -7.19 2.52
C GLY A 81 -4.75 -7.90 3.04
N LYS A 82 -5.25 -8.86 2.28
CA LYS A 82 -6.50 -9.59 2.63
C LYS A 82 -6.41 -10.43 3.91
N ASN A 83 -5.22 -10.86 4.28
CA ASN A 83 -4.97 -11.72 5.45
C ASN A 83 -4.32 -10.96 6.61
N ASP A 84 -4.13 -9.65 6.46
CA ASP A 84 -3.58 -8.79 7.49
C ASP A 84 -4.70 -8.29 8.42
N MET A 85 -4.38 -7.41 9.35
CA MET A 85 -5.34 -6.80 10.25
C MET A 85 -6.50 -6.16 9.47
N PRO A 86 -7.77 -6.32 9.87
CA PRO A 86 -8.89 -5.61 9.25
C PRO A 86 -8.73 -4.08 9.33
N VAL A 87 -9.18 -3.36 8.29
CA VAL A 87 -9.04 -1.89 8.19
C VAL A 87 -9.68 -1.17 9.36
N ASP A 88 -10.88 -1.60 9.79
CA ASP A 88 -11.59 -0.99 10.92
C ASP A 88 -10.91 -1.25 12.27
N GLU A 89 -10.16 -2.34 12.40
CA GLU A 89 -9.32 -2.60 13.58
C GLU A 89 -8.06 -1.72 13.55
N ALA A 90 -7.38 -1.64 12.42
CA ALA A 90 -6.24 -0.74 12.24
C ALA A 90 -6.62 0.72 12.48
N ARG A 91 -7.81 1.16 12.03
CA ARG A 91 -8.34 2.51 12.30
C ARG A 91 -8.47 2.79 13.79
N ARG A 92 -8.95 1.82 14.58
CA ARG A 92 -9.05 1.97 16.05
C ARG A 92 -7.69 2.14 16.74
N ILE A 93 -6.64 1.52 16.19
CA ILE A 93 -5.28 1.60 16.73
C ILE A 93 -4.59 2.91 16.33
N LEU A 94 -4.69 3.27 15.06
CA LEU A 94 -3.96 4.38 14.46
C LEU A 94 -4.64 5.74 14.67
N GLY A 95 -5.97 5.79 14.57
CA GLY A 95 -6.73 7.05 14.58
C GLY A 95 -7.09 7.56 13.18
N GLU A 96 -7.84 8.67 13.12
CA GLU A 96 -8.42 9.19 11.89
C GLU A 96 -7.41 9.91 10.98
N GLU A 97 -6.29 10.35 11.51
CA GLU A 97 -5.24 11.06 10.76
C GLU A 97 -4.37 10.14 9.88
N TYR A 98 -4.38 8.83 10.15
CA TYR A 98 -3.58 7.88 9.38
C TYR A 98 -4.28 7.45 8.10
N ILE A 99 -3.52 7.33 7.02
CA ILE A 99 -4.00 6.76 5.75
C ILE A 99 -4.00 5.24 5.84
N ILE A 100 -5.15 4.62 5.65
CA ILE A 100 -5.26 3.15 5.66
C ILE A 100 -5.78 2.67 4.32
N GLY A 101 -4.90 1.97 3.58
CA GLY A 101 -5.26 1.32 2.33
C GLY A 101 -5.56 -0.16 2.49
N GLY A 102 -6.34 -0.73 1.58
CA GLY A 102 -6.62 -2.16 1.57
C GLY A 102 -6.49 -2.79 0.19
N THR A 103 -6.09 -4.06 0.16
CA THR A 103 -6.00 -4.85 -1.09
C THR A 103 -7.34 -5.47 -1.44
N ALA A 104 -7.80 -5.26 -2.67
CA ALA A 104 -8.96 -5.91 -3.28
C ALA A 104 -8.56 -6.71 -4.52
N ASN A 105 -9.23 -7.85 -4.74
CA ASN A 105 -9.12 -8.62 -5.97
C ASN A 105 -10.49 -8.84 -6.62
N THR A 106 -11.57 -8.55 -5.91
CA THR A 106 -12.97 -8.69 -6.34
C THR A 106 -13.77 -7.45 -5.94
N PHE A 107 -14.98 -7.33 -6.49
CA PHE A 107 -15.91 -6.27 -6.10
C PHE A 107 -16.35 -6.41 -4.63
N GLU A 108 -16.55 -7.63 -4.15
CA GLU A 108 -16.92 -7.91 -2.75
C GLU A 108 -15.82 -7.46 -1.77
N ASP A 109 -14.54 -7.59 -2.18
CA ASP A 109 -13.44 -7.02 -1.40
C ASP A 109 -13.54 -5.50 -1.30
N ILE A 110 -13.87 -4.83 -2.40
CA ILE A 110 -14.04 -3.37 -2.44
C ILE A 110 -15.18 -2.92 -1.53
N GLU A 111 -16.34 -3.57 -1.62
CA GLU A 111 -17.48 -3.27 -0.73
C GLU A 111 -17.12 -3.45 0.74
N ARG A 112 -16.40 -4.52 1.07
CA ARG A 112 -15.95 -4.78 2.44
C ARG A 112 -15.01 -3.68 2.92
N LEU A 113 -14.00 -3.34 2.14
CA LEU A 113 -13.01 -2.31 2.49
C LEU A 113 -13.66 -0.91 2.61
N ALA A 114 -14.59 -0.57 1.73
CA ALA A 114 -15.35 0.67 1.82
C ALA A 114 -16.18 0.74 3.11
N ARG A 115 -16.87 -0.35 3.49
CA ARG A 115 -17.61 -0.43 4.78
C ARG A 115 -16.69 -0.34 6.00
N GLN A 116 -15.44 -0.84 5.91
CA GLN A 116 -14.45 -0.76 6.98
C GLN A 116 -13.76 0.60 7.07
N GLY A 117 -14.02 1.53 6.13
CA GLY A 117 -13.45 2.87 6.15
C GLY A 117 -12.02 2.97 5.60
N ALA A 118 -11.69 2.18 4.57
CA ALA A 118 -10.42 2.33 3.86
C ALA A 118 -10.37 3.68 3.11
N ASP A 119 -9.25 4.39 3.21
CA ASP A 119 -9.04 5.67 2.52
C ASP A 119 -8.74 5.48 1.04
N TYR A 120 -8.18 4.34 0.68
CA TYR A 120 -7.96 3.93 -0.70
C TYR A 120 -7.92 2.41 -0.84
N ILE A 121 -8.12 1.93 -2.06
CA ILE A 121 -8.14 0.51 -2.38
C ILE A 121 -7.15 0.21 -3.50
N GLY A 122 -6.21 -0.70 -3.22
CA GLY A 122 -5.32 -1.28 -4.21
C GLY A 122 -5.99 -2.48 -4.89
N CYS A 123 -6.65 -2.25 -6.02
CA CYS A 123 -7.31 -3.32 -6.75
C CYS A 123 -6.39 -3.97 -7.78
N GLY A 124 -6.30 -5.29 -7.80
CA GLY A 124 -5.43 -6.00 -8.76
C GLY A 124 -5.45 -7.52 -8.60
N PRO A 125 -4.59 -8.24 -9.33
CA PRO A 125 -3.56 -7.72 -10.23
C PRO A 125 -4.11 -7.40 -11.65
N PHE A 126 -3.57 -6.35 -12.29
CA PHE A 126 -3.88 -6.04 -13.67
C PHE A 126 -3.24 -7.04 -14.66
N ARG A 127 -1.97 -7.40 -14.37
CA ARG A 127 -1.17 -8.36 -15.15
C ARG A 127 -0.50 -9.36 -14.23
N PHE A 128 -0.05 -10.47 -14.79
CA PHE A 128 0.81 -11.39 -14.09
C PHE A 128 2.11 -10.69 -13.62
N THR A 129 2.54 -11.02 -12.42
CA THR A 129 3.80 -10.56 -11.83
C THR A 129 4.40 -11.64 -10.93
N THR A 130 5.71 -11.70 -10.86
CA THR A 130 6.45 -12.57 -9.95
C THR A 130 6.80 -11.90 -8.63
N THR A 131 6.56 -10.59 -8.51
CA THR A 131 6.87 -9.79 -7.31
C THR A 131 6.03 -10.20 -6.10
N LYS A 132 4.84 -10.78 -6.33
CA LYS A 132 3.93 -11.25 -5.30
C LYS A 132 3.82 -12.78 -5.35
N LYS A 133 4.19 -13.48 -4.26
CA LYS A 133 4.25 -14.96 -4.20
C LYS A 133 2.87 -15.61 -4.40
N ASN A 134 1.81 -15.05 -3.80
CA ASN A 134 0.43 -15.54 -3.89
C ASN A 134 -0.41 -14.55 -4.71
N LEU A 135 -0.29 -14.63 -6.04
CA LEU A 135 -1.01 -13.76 -6.93
C LEU A 135 -2.46 -14.25 -7.10
N ALA A 136 -3.41 -13.35 -6.87
CA ALA A 136 -4.81 -13.58 -7.21
C ALA A 136 -5.02 -13.68 -8.73
N PRO A 137 -6.14 -14.21 -9.22
CA PRO A 137 -6.44 -14.22 -10.65
C PRO A 137 -6.27 -12.85 -11.30
N VAL A 138 -5.67 -12.83 -12.49
CA VAL A 138 -5.44 -11.58 -13.23
C VAL A 138 -6.76 -11.00 -13.72
N LEU A 139 -7.03 -9.74 -13.37
CA LEU A 139 -8.25 -9.03 -13.76
C LEU A 139 -8.24 -8.58 -15.23
N GLY A 140 -7.10 -8.10 -15.71
CA GLY A 140 -7.01 -7.49 -17.02
C GLY A 140 -7.95 -6.28 -17.18
N ILE A 141 -8.10 -5.80 -18.40
CA ILE A 141 -8.95 -4.62 -18.66
C ILE A 141 -10.45 -4.92 -18.45
N ASP A 142 -10.89 -6.13 -18.79
CA ASP A 142 -12.32 -6.49 -18.71
C ASP A 142 -12.76 -6.69 -17.27
N GLY A 143 -11.92 -7.30 -16.41
CA GLY A 143 -12.18 -7.40 -14.97
C GLY A 143 -12.28 -6.02 -14.32
N TYR A 144 -11.41 -5.07 -14.70
CA TYR A 144 -11.53 -3.68 -14.20
C TYR A 144 -12.81 -2.99 -14.66
N ARG A 145 -13.22 -3.16 -15.93
CA ARG A 145 -14.48 -2.60 -16.42
C ARG A 145 -15.68 -3.12 -15.65
N GLU A 146 -15.72 -4.43 -15.42
CA GLU A 146 -16.79 -5.06 -14.63
C GLU A 146 -16.84 -4.51 -13.19
N ILE A 147 -15.68 -4.40 -12.53
CA ILE A 147 -15.59 -3.86 -11.17
C ILE A 147 -16.06 -2.41 -11.12
N ILE A 148 -15.59 -1.55 -12.05
CA ILE A 148 -15.98 -0.12 -12.10
C ILE A 148 -17.48 0.02 -12.35
N GLU A 149 -18.07 -0.81 -13.20
CA GLU A 149 -19.52 -0.80 -13.44
C GLU A 149 -20.31 -1.18 -12.16
N LYS A 150 -19.85 -2.20 -11.43
CA LYS A 150 -20.46 -2.60 -10.16
C LYS A 150 -20.31 -1.51 -9.09
N MET A 151 -19.12 -0.86 -8.97
CA MET A 151 -18.91 0.27 -8.06
C MET A 151 -19.87 1.43 -8.37
N SER A 152 -19.98 1.80 -9.64
CA SER A 152 -20.92 2.86 -10.06
C SER A 152 -22.37 2.56 -9.68
N LYS A 153 -22.82 1.30 -9.83
CA LYS A 153 -24.17 0.87 -9.44
C LYS A 153 -24.37 0.86 -7.92
N ALA A 154 -23.32 0.60 -7.16
CA ALA A 154 -23.34 0.56 -5.70
C ALA A 154 -23.13 1.94 -5.04
N GLY A 155 -22.77 2.96 -5.80
CA GLY A 155 -22.47 4.30 -5.28
C GLY A 155 -21.15 4.39 -4.51
N ILE A 156 -20.18 3.53 -4.87
CA ILE A 156 -18.82 3.48 -4.30
C ILE A 156 -17.85 4.19 -5.24
#